data_97a3d7be0d8f72d35d5cd902fac23d3a
#
_entry.id   97a3d7be0d8f72d35d5cd902fac23d3a
#
_cell.length_a   1.000
_cell.length_b   1.000
_cell.length_c   1.000
_cell.angle_alpha   90.00
_cell.angle_beta   90.00
_cell.angle_gamma   90.00
#
_symmetry.space_group_name_H-M   'P 1'
#
loop_
_entity.id
_entity.type
_entity.pdbx_description
1 polymer ?
#
loop_
_entity_poly.entity_id
_entity_poly.type
_entity_poly.pdbx_seq_one_letter_code
_entity_poly.pdbx_strand_id
1 'polypeptide(L)'
;MKSRLVLIASLAFLTACGSTSQVAKPTASPTVSITKRKVPATCELPDVVAAFARIIPPAKYIPTEWKPAAGTDLYDAINAGGIACSYGDQESEVGGTIIWALDKNDLWKNRAIEWQKEGLVRVEVPNLDEMDAYKTPDGTTSADGMPTWRVNILIHGVWIQLGAAFIQSWDEATPILRAAVNATNS
;
A
#
# COMPACT_ATOMS: atom_id res chain seq x y z
N MET A 1 68.53 1.09 -1.52
CA MET A 1 69.53 1.71 -2.44
C MET A 1 68.81 2.78 -3.26
N LYS A 2 69.28 4.03 -3.06
CA LYS A 2 69.38 5.18 -3.99
C LYS A 2 68.07 5.58 -4.70
N SER A 3 67.34 6.58 -4.19
CA SER A 3 67.57 8.04 -4.44
C SER A 3 67.47 8.43 -5.92
N ARG A 4 66.48 9.26 -6.28
CA ARG A 4 66.71 10.51 -7.01
C ARG A 4 65.44 11.41 -6.99
N LEU A 5 65.67 12.53 -6.35
CA LEU A 5 64.93 13.78 -6.40
C LEU A 5 65.03 14.37 -7.83
N VAL A 6 63.95 14.89 -8.38
CA VAL A 6 63.99 15.93 -9.38
C VAL A 6 62.94 16.99 -9.04
N LEU A 7 63.44 18.12 -8.58
CA LEU A 7 62.71 19.37 -8.48
C LEU A 7 62.72 20.03 -9.88
N ILE A 8 61.57 20.49 -10.35
CA ILE A 8 61.52 21.56 -11.37
C ILE A 8 60.43 22.54 -10.93
N ALA A 9 60.90 23.72 -10.61
CA ALA A 9 60.14 24.94 -10.39
C ALA A 9 59.94 25.67 -11.73
N SER A 10 58.75 26.16 -12.03
CA SER A 10 58.60 27.27 -13.00
C SER A 10 57.26 28.00 -12.74
N LEU A 11 57.43 29.20 -12.29
CA LEU A 11 56.77 30.50 -12.45
C LEU A 11 55.42 30.62 -13.19
N ALA A 12 54.49 31.15 -12.43
CA ALA A 12 53.61 32.32 -12.62
C ALA A 12 53.11 32.68 -14.03
N PHE A 13 51.79 32.73 -14.18
CA PHE A 13 51.14 33.87 -14.88
C PHE A 13 49.74 34.10 -14.20
N LEU A 14 49.68 35.30 -13.58
CA LEU A 14 48.42 35.92 -13.12
C LEU A 14 47.70 36.48 -14.36
N THR A 15 46.56 35.97 -14.70
CA THR A 15 45.56 36.68 -15.51
C THR A 15 44.25 36.70 -14.77
N ALA A 16 43.98 37.84 -14.17
CA ALA A 16 42.69 38.19 -13.60
C ALA A 16 41.68 38.43 -14.73
N CYS A 17 40.76 37.51 -14.95
CA CYS A 17 39.51 37.79 -15.64
C CYS A 17 38.41 37.73 -14.61
N GLY A 18 37.87 38.89 -14.27
CA GLY A 18 36.68 39.05 -13.44
C GLY A 18 35.47 38.42 -14.13
N SER A 19 35.05 37.28 -13.67
CA SER A 19 33.74 36.73 -13.98
C SER A 19 32.83 37.04 -12.81
N THR A 20 31.89 37.95 -13.00
CA THR A 20 30.77 38.21 -12.13
C THR A 20 29.98 36.90 -12.01
N SER A 21 30.20 36.15 -10.93
CA SER A 21 29.38 35.01 -10.58
C SER A 21 27.96 35.49 -10.27
N GLN A 22 27.07 35.40 -11.25
CA GLN A 22 25.66 35.48 -10.97
C GLN A 22 25.31 34.31 -10.01
N VAL A 23 25.05 34.67 -8.78
CA VAL A 23 24.44 33.74 -7.79
C VAL A 23 23.11 33.30 -8.36
N ALA A 24 23.08 32.10 -8.90
CA ALA A 24 21.84 31.47 -9.34
C ALA A 24 20.89 31.41 -8.14
N LYS A 25 19.78 32.15 -8.24
CA LYS A 25 18.66 32.07 -7.28
C LYS A 25 18.28 30.60 -7.14
N PRO A 26 18.21 30.02 -5.91
CA PRO A 26 17.80 28.66 -5.75
C PRO A 26 16.41 28.49 -6.35
N THR A 27 16.32 27.71 -7.41
CA THR A 27 15.04 27.27 -7.98
C THR A 27 14.38 26.43 -6.91
N ALA A 28 13.25 26.90 -6.39
CA ALA A 28 12.46 26.14 -5.43
C ALA A 28 12.13 24.77 -6.06
N SER A 29 12.59 23.70 -5.43
CA SER A 29 12.18 22.35 -5.81
C SER A 29 10.65 22.28 -5.78
N PRO A 30 10.00 21.66 -6.76
CA PRO A 30 8.55 21.50 -6.75
C PRO A 30 8.18 20.76 -5.46
N THR A 31 7.43 21.43 -4.61
CA THR A 31 6.80 20.79 -3.44
C THR A 31 5.79 19.80 -4.00
N VAL A 32 6.11 18.51 -3.97
CA VAL A 32 5.16 17.45 -4.31
C VAL A 32 4.05 17.54 -3.27
N SER A 33 2.89 18.02 -3.68
CA SER A 33 1.70 18.07 -2.84
C SER A 33 1.21 16.63 -2.71
N ILE A 34 1.52 15.97 -1.59
CA ILE A 34 0.98 14.64 -1.29
C ILE A 34 -0.51 14.82 -1.05
N THR A 35 -1.32 14.43 -2.03
CA THR A 35 -2.78 14.45 -1.90
C THR A 35 -3.17 13.51 -0.76
N LYS A 36 -3.76 14.06 0.30
CA LYS A 36 -4.21 13.27 1.46
C LYS A 36 -5.35 12.36 1.02
N ARG A 37 -5.15 11.07 1.14
CA ARG A 37 -6.18 10.06 0.84
C ARG A 37 -7.22 9.98 1.93
N LYS A 38 -8.40 9.45 1.60
CA LYS A 38 -9.53 9.33 2.52
C LYS A 38 -10.09 7.91 2.48
N VAL A 39 -10.74 7.51 3.57
CA VAL A 39 -11.59 6.32 3.60
C VAL A 39 -12.81 6.58 2.72
N PRO A 40 -13.21 5.66 1.84
CA PRO A 40 -14.45 5.79 1.06
C PRO A 40 -15.67 5.98 1.98
N ALA A 41 -16.62 6.79 1.56
CA ALA A 41 -17.82 7.07 2.35
C ALA A 41 -18.87 5.95 2.27
N THR A 42 -18.80 5.10 1.28
CA THR A 42 -19.78 4.03 1.01
C THR A 42 -19.08 2.80 0.42
N CYS A 43 -19.75 1.65 0.49
CA CYS A 43 -19.29 0.40 -0.12
C CYS A 43 -19.79 0.22 -1.56
N GLU A 44 -20.66 1.07 -2.06
CA GLU A 44 -21.15 1.04 -3.44
C GLU A 44 -20.11 1.66 -4.37
N LEU A 45 -19.05 0.92 -4.65
CA LEU A 45 -17.89 1.35 -5.45
C LEU A 45 -17.85 0.59 -6.77
N PRO A 46 -18.33 1.18 -7.89
CA PRO A 46 -18.46 0.48 -9.17
C PRO A 46 -17.15 -0.13 -9.68
N ASP A 47 -16.03 0.56 -9.52
CA ASP A 47 -14.72 0.07 -9.98
C ASP A 47 -14.25 -1.13 -9.16
N VAL A 48 -14.56 -1.17 -7.86
CA VAL A 48 -14.25 -2.31 -6.99
C VAL A 48 -15.13 -3.50 -7.37
N VAL A 49 -16.44 -3.28 -7.54
CA VAL A 49 -17.36 -4.32 -8.03
C VAL A 49 -16.90 -4.88 -9.37
N ALA A 50 -16.52 -4.02 -10.32
CA ALA A 50 -16.03 -4.44 -11.64
C ALA A 50 -14.72 -5.24 -11.53
N ALA A 51 -13.84 -4.90 -10.59
CA ALA A 51 -12.62 -5.65 -10.36
C ALA A 51 -12.89 -7.06 -9.81
N PHE A 52 -13.80 -7.20 -8.84
CA PHE A 52 -14.25 -8.50 -8.33
C PHE A 52 -14.94 -9.32 -9.42
N ALA A 53 -15.81 -8.71 -10.25
CA ALA A 53 -16.56 -9.39 -11.30
C ALA A 53 -15.67 -10.00 -12.40
N ARG A 54 -14.39 -9.61 -12.51
CA ARG A 54 -13.44 -10.27 -13.41
C ARG A 54 -13.09 -11.68 -12.98
N ILE A 55 -13.21 -11.96 -11.69
CA ILE A 55 -12.82 -13.25 -11.08
C ILE A 55 -14.07 -14.01 -10.66
N ILE A 56 -15.06 -13.33 -10.12
CA ILE A 56 -16.34 -13.89 -9.65
C ILE A 56 -17.49 -13.22 -10.42
N PRO A 57 -17.85 -13.65 -11.63
CA PRO A 57 -19.08 -13.16 -12.26
C PRO A 57 -20.31 -13.88 -11.65
N PRO A 58 -21.35 -13.18 -11.25
CA PRO A 58 -21.66 -11.75 -11.30
C PRO A 58 -21.47 -11.02 -9.93
N ALA A 59 -20.22 -10.81 -9.51
CA ALA A 59 -19.96 -10.15 -8.22
C ALA A 59 -20.71 -8.82 -8.06
N LYS A 60 -21.20 -8.60 -6.84
CA LYS A 60 -21.91 -7.39 -6.41
C LYS A 60 -21.36 -6.94 -5.06
N TYR A 61 -21.70 -5.72 -4.66
CA TYR A 61 -21.61 -5.34 -3.26
C TYR A 61 -22.66 -6.14 -2.46
N ILE A 62 -22.24 -6.71 -1.34
CA ILE A 62 -23.08 -7.49 -0.43
C ILE A 62 -23.22 -6.69 0.87
N PRO A 63 -24.41 -6.10 1.15
CA PRO A 63 -24.65 -5.42 2.42
C PRO A 63 -24.39 -6.37 3.60
N THR A 64 -23.46 -5.98 4.47
CA THR A 64 -23.03 -6.80 5.60
C THR A 64 -23.10 -5.99 6.90
N GLU A 65 -23.82 -6.52 7.89
CA GLU A 65 -23.79 -5.97 9.24
C GLU A 65 -22.60 -6.54 9.99
N TRP A 66 -21.57 -5.72 10.17
CA TRP A 66 -20.34 -6.13 10.83
C TRP A 66 -20.47 -6.12 12.36
N LYS A 67 -20.10 -7.23 13.01
CA LYS A 67 -20.01 -7.36 14.47
C LYS A 67 -18.61 -7.87 14.84
N PRO A 68 -17.59 -7.02 14.70
CA PRO A 68 -16.22 -7.47 14.86
C PRO A 68 -15.88 -7.76 16.32
N ALA A 69 -15.10 -8.82 16.54
CA ALA A 69 -14.55 -9.14 17.85
C ALA A 69 -13.32 -8.25 18.14
N ALA A 70 -13.17 -7.87 19.40
CA ALA A 70 -11.99 -7.09 19.84
C ALA A 70 -10.68 -7.83 19.51
N GLY A 71 -9.67 -7.07 19.10
CA GLY A 71 -8.35 -7.59 18.72
C GLY A 71 -8.26 -8.08 17.27
N THR A 72 -9.34 -7.99 16.50
CA THR A 72 -9.30 -8.30 15.06
C THR A 72 -9.00 -7.05 14.21
N ASP A 73 -8.45 -7.24 13.00
CA ASP A 73 -8.22 -6.16 12.03
C ASP A 73 -9.50 -5.36 11.77
N LEU A 74 -10.61 -6.06 11.61
CA LEU A 74 -11.92 -5.45 11.37
C LEU A 74 -12.36 -4.55 12.54
N TYR A 75 -12.17 -5.01 13.79
CA TYR A 75 -12.51 -4.24 14.98
C TYR A 75 -11.69 -2.94 15.04
N ASP A 76 -10.39 -3.05 14.85
CA ASP A 76 -9.48 -1.91 14.92
C ASP A 76 -9.74 -0.90 13.80
N ALA A 77 -10.03 -1.39 12.60
CA ALA A 77 -10.37 -0.54 11.46
C ALA A 77 -11.66 0.26 11.68
N ILE A 78 -12.74 -0.40 12.14
CA ILE A 78 -14.02 0.27 12.42
C ILE A 78 -13.86 1.31 13.53
N ASN A 79 -13.14 0.98 14.60
CA ASN A 79 -12.87 1.92 15.70
C ASN A 79 -12.00 3.12 15.27
N ALA A 80 -11.16 2.97 14.27
CA ALA A 80 -10.42 4.08 13.66
C ALA A 80 -11.29 4.98 12.75
N GLY A 81 -12.58 4.67 12.61
CA GLY A 81 -13.52 5.34 11.73
C GLY A 81 -13.40 4.89 10.28
N GLY A 82 -12.98 3.65 10.08
CA GLY A 82 -12.92 2.96 8.80
C GLY A 82 -14.24 2.31 8.39
N ILE A 83 -14.22 1.68 7.22
CA ILE A 83 -15.35 0.89 6.71
C ILE A 83 -14.85 -0.49 6.25
N ALA A 84 -15.76 -1.46 6.25
CA ALA A 84 -15.53 -2.79 5.70
C ALA A 84 -16.66 -3.15 4.75
N CYS A 85 -16.30 -3.66 3.58
CA CYS A 85 -17.23 -3.91 2.50
C CYS A 85 -17.03 -5.32 1.95
N SER A 86 -18.11 -6.08 1.81
CA SER A 86 -18.12 -7.39 1.18
C SER A 86 -18.51 -7.28 -0.30
N TYR A 87 -17.80 -8.02 -1.15
CA TYR A 87 -18.06 -8.11 -2.58
C TYR A 87 -18.00 -9.57 -3.01
N GLY A 88 -18.92 -9.99 -3.85
CA GLY A 88 -18.94 -11.36 -4.32
C GLY A 88 -20.29 -11.74 -4.92
N ASP A 89 -20.52 -13.04 -5.00
CA ASP A 89 -21.77 -13.66 -5.39
C ASP A 89 -22.37 -14.41 -4.20
N GLN A 90 -23.56 -14.00 -3.77
CA GLN A 90 -24.25 -14.62 -2.63
C GLN A 90 -24.79 -16.02 -2.93
N GLU A 91 -25.10 -16.32 -4.19
CA GLU A 91 -25.66 -17.62 -4.57
C GLU A 91 -24.59 -18.71 -4.50
N SER A 92 -23.36 -18.40 -4.90
CA SER A 92 -22.23 -19.31 -4.81
C SER A 92 -21.47 -19.24 -3.47
N GLU A 93 -21.83 -18.30 -2.60
CA GLU A 93 -21.13 -18.01 -1.33
C GLU A 93 -19.64 -17.65 -1.51
N VAL A 94 -19.28 -17.16 -2.70
CA VAL A 94 -17.90 -16.77 -3.03
C VAL A 94 -17.76 -15.25 -2.96
N GLY A 95 -16.79 -14.79 -2.17
CA GLY A 95 -16.57 -13.36 -2.02
C GLY A 95 -15.31 -13.00 -1.28
N GLY A 96 -15.08 -11.70 -1.20
CA GLY A 96 -13.98 -11.13 -0.44
C GLY A 96 -14.41 -9.86 0.28
N THR A 97 -13.57 -9.45 1.21
CA THR A 97 -13.79 -8.25 2.02
C THR A 97 -12.66 -7.28 1.77
N ILE A 98 -13.02 -6.00 1.61
CA ILE A 98 -12.05 -4.92 1.68
C ILE A 98 -12.35 -4.06 2.89
N ILE A 99 -11.31 -3.75 3.66
CA ILE A 99 -11.35 -2.84 4.80
C ILE A 99 -10.54 -1.61 4.42
N TRP A 100 -11.05 -0.43 4.75
CA TRP A 100 -10.31 0.83 4.69
C TRP A 100 -10.33 1.50 6.05
N ALA A 101 -9.18 1.96 6.53
CA ALA A 101 -9.09 2.74 7.77
C ALA A 101 -8.01 3.80 7.67
N LEU A 102 -8.17 4.91 8.39
CA LEU A 102 -7.08 5.86 8.56
C LEU A 102 -6.04 5.29 9.53
N ASP A 103 -4.76 5.44 9.18
CA ASP A 103 -3.66 5.16 10.11
C ASP A 103 -3.61 6.27 11.19
N LYS A 104 -4.36 6.07 12.26
CA LYS A 104 -4.39 6.95 13.43
C LYS A 104 -3.75 6.25 14.62
N ASN A 105 -3.05 7.00 15.46
CA ASN A 105 -2.45 6.50 16.71
C ASN A 105 -1.54 5.28 16.47
N ASP A 106 -0.73 5.31 15.42
CA ASP A 106 0.17 4.20 15.02
C ASP A 106 -0.57 2.87 14.77
N LEU A 107 -1.82 2.92 14.31
CA LEU A 107 -2.64 1.73 14.06
C LEU A 107 -1.93 0.72 13.16
N TRP A 108 -1.39 1.18 12.03
CA TRP A 108 -0.63 0.33 11.11
C TRP A 108 0.55 -0.37 11.78
N LYS A 109 1.36 0.41 12.50
CA LYS A 109 2.54 -0.11 13.19
C LYS A 109 2.16 -1.17 14.23
N ASN A 110 1.11 -0.93 15.00
CA ASN A 110 0.63 -1.87 16.01
C ASN A 110 0.09 -3.15 15.35
N ARG A 111 -0.69 -3.02 14.27
CA ARG A 111 -1.20 -4.18 13.52
C ARG A 111 -0.08 -4.95 12.83
N ALA A 112 0.92 -4.27 12.27
CA ALA A 112 2.08 -4.92 11.64
C ALA A 112 2.84 -5.86 12.60
N ILE A 113 2.91 -5.51 13.89
CA ILE A 113 3.51 -6.37 14.91
C ILE A 113 2.66 -7.63 15.10
N GLU A 114 1.35 -7.51 15.16
CA GLU A 114 0.44 -8.66 15.32
C GLU A 114 0.45 -9.53 14.05
N TRP A 115 0.39 -8.95 12.85
CA TRP A 115 0.48 -9.71 11.59
C TRP A 115 1.76 -10.52 11.48
N GLN A 116 2.90 -9.99 11.93
CA GLN A 116 4.16 -10.75 11.95
C GLN A 116 4.08 -11.93 12.93
N LYS A 117 3.44 -11.76 14.09
CA LYS A 117 3.19 -12.86 15.04
C LYS A 117 2.23 -13.91 14.44
N GLU A 118 1.26 -13.47 13.64
CA GLU A 118 0.34 -14.34 12.89
C GLU A 118 1.00 -15.02 11.68
N GLY A 119 2.25 -14.68 11.37
CA GLY A 119 3.02 -15.27 10.28
C GLY A 119 2.88 -14.57 8.93
N LEU A 120 2.27 -13.36 8.88
CA LEU A 120 2.29 -12.57 7.65
C LEU A 120 3.70 -12.08 7.36
N VAL A 121 4.03 -12.04 6.08
CA VAL A 121 5.35 -11.60 5.59
C VAL A 121 5.23 -10.22 4.92
N ARG A 122 6.27 -9.40 5.10
CA ARG A 122 6.39 -8.13 4.40
C ARG A 122 6.67 -8.40 2.92
N VAL A 123 5.99 -7.69 2.04
CA VAL A 123 6.06 -7.88 0.59
C VAL A 123 6.05 -6.56 -0.16
N GLU A 124 6.53 -6.60 -1.41
CA GLU A 124 6.28 -5.56 -2.40
C GLU A 124 5.05 -5.93 -3.21
N VAL A 125 4.18 -4.94 -3.46
CA VAL A 125 2.96 -5.17 -4.24
C VAL A 125 3.23 -4.83 -5.71
N PRO A 126 3.12 -5.80 -6.62
CA PRO A 126 3.41 -5.55 -8.03
C PRO A 126 2.59 -4.41 -8.63
N ASN A 127 3.26 -3.48 -9.32
CA ASN A 127 2.66 -2.33 -10.00
C ASN A 127 1.89 -1.34 -9.08
N LEU A 128 2.21 -1.34 -7.78
CA LEU A 128 1.74 -0.36 -6.82
C LEU A 128 2.96 0.08 -6.00
N ASP A 129 3.51 1.26 -6.35
CA ASP A 129 4.71 1.79 -5.73
C ASP A 129 4.41 2.57 -4.43
N GLU A 130 5.44 2.82 -3.63
CA GLU A 130 5.40 3.68 -2.44
C GLU A 130 4.45 3.22 -1.32
N MET A 131 4.29 1.90 -1.12
CA MET A 131 3.47 1.39 -0.04
C MET A 131 4.21 0.37 0.83
N ASP A 132 3.81 0.31 2.09
CA ASP A 132 4.20 -0.77 3.00
C ASP A 132 3.13 -1.86 2.94
N ALA A 133 3.54 -3.13 2.89
CA ALA A 133 2.60 -4.23 2.73
C ALA A 133 2.98 -5.50 3.49
N TYR A 134 1.96 -6.21 3.99
CA TYR A 134 2.07 -7.52 4.62
C TYR A 134 1.04 -8.48 4.03
N LYS A 135 1.45 -9.70 3.74
CA LYS A 135 0.61 -10.73 3.12
C LYS A 135 0.70 -12.06 3.86
N THR A 136 -0.38 -12.84 3.87
CA THR A 136 -0.31 -14.26 4.23
C THR A 136 0.63 -14.98 3.27
N PRO A 137 1.51 -15.89 3.75
CA PRO A 137 2.35 -16.70 2.88
C PRO A 137 1.51 -17.47 1.85
N ASP A 138 2.11 -17.72 0.69
CA ASP A 138 1.47 -18.53 -0.35
C ASP A 138 1.24 -19.96 0.15
N GLY A 139 0.10 -20.54 -0.24
CA GLY A 139 -0.32 -21.86 0.21
C GLY A 139 -0.93 -21.92 1.61
N THR A 140 -1.13 -20.75 2.27
CA THR A 140 -1.86 -20.71 3.55
C THR A 140 -3.31 -21.12 3.34
N THR A 141 -3.78 -22.04 4.19
CA THR A 141 -5.18 -22.49 4.22
C THR A 141 -5.82 -22.25 5.58
N SER A 142 -7.14 -22.09 5.61
CA SER A 142 -7.94 -22.10 6.82
C SER A 142 -8.02 -23.52 7.43
N ALA A 143 -8.61 -23.65 8.61
CA ALA A 143 -8.73 -24.93 9.31
C ALA A 143 -9.51 -25.99 8.54
N ASP A 144 -10.41 -25.58 7.66
CA ASP A 144 -11.21 -26.41 6.74
C ASP A 144 -10.52 -26.66 5.38
N GLY A 145 -9.27 -26.25 5.24
CA GLY A 145 -8.43 -26.48 4.04
C GLY A 145 -8.70 -25.51 2.88
N MET A 146 -9.52 -24.48 3.08
CA MET A 146 -9.75 -23.47 2.05
C MET A 146 -8.54 -22.55 1.91
N PRO A 147 -8.09 -22.23 0.70
CA PRO A 147 -7.05 -21.22 0.50
C PRO A 147 -7.45 -19.90 1.15
N THR A 148 -6.55 -19.32 1.90
CA THR A 148 -6.76 -17.99 2.48
C THR A 148 -5.72 -17.03 1.94
N TRP A 149 -6.18 -15.92 1.42
CA TRP A 149 -5.33 -14.86 0.91
C TRP A 149 -5.71 -13.54 1.57
N ARG A 150 -4.76 -12.94 2.26
CA ARG A 150 -4.94 -11.64 2.92
C ARG A 150 -3.73 -10.78 2.64
N VAL A 151 -3.97 -9.56 2.21
CA VAL A 151 -2.95 -8.54 2.07
C VAL A 151 -3.39 -7.27 2.77
N ASN A 152 -2.47 -6.66 3.49
CA ASN A 152 -2.60 -5.36 4.12
C ASN A 152 -1.64 -4.42 3.41
N ILE A 153 -2.09 -3.25 3.02
CA ILE A 153 -1.27 -2.19 2.43
C ILE A 153 -1.50 -0.87 3.15
N LEU A 154 -0.44 -0.10 3.34
CA LEU A 154 -0.51 1.29 3.80
C LEU A 154 -0.11 2.20 2.66
N ILE A 155 -0.99 3.10 2.28
CA ILE A 155 -0.73 4.11 1.25
C ILE A 155 -1.18 5.50 1.70
N HIS A 156 -0.23 6.44 1.83
CA HIS A 156 -0.48 7.84 2.22
C HIS A 156 -1.43 7.98 3.44
N GLY A 157 -1.21 7.14 4.46
CA GLY A 157 -1.96 7.19 5.73
C GLY A 157 -3.34 6.52 5.70
N VAL A 158 -3.64 5.75 4.65
CA VAL A 158 -4.81 4.87 4.61
C VAL A 158 -4.33 3.42 4.59
N TRP A 159 -4.77 2.64 5.57
CA TRP A 159 -4.65 1.20 5.58
C TRP A 159 -5.79 0.59 4.78
N ILE A 160 -5.44 -0.30 3.85
CA ILE A 160 -6.37 -1.10 3.07
C ILE A 160 -6.04 -2.58 3.30
N GLN A 161 -7.05 -3.39 3.64
CA GLN A 161 -6.91 -4.85 3.69
C GLN A 161 -7.82 -5.48 2.65
N LEU A 162 -7.30 -6.40 1.88
CA LEU A 162 -8.07 -7.32 1.04
C LEU A 162 -7.94 -8.72 1.62
N GLY A 163 -9.08 -9.35 1.92
CA GLY A 163 -9.17 -10.74 2.33
C GLY A 163 -10.14 -11.53 1.44
N ALA A 164 -9.70 -12.66 0.90
CA ALA A 164 -10.52 -13.50 0.05
C ALA A 164 -9.99 -14.94 0.00
N ALA A 165 -10.90 -15.93 -0.06
CA ALA A 165 -10.54 -17.34 -0.18
C ALA A 165 -10.30 -17.80 -1.62
N PHE A 166 -10.77 -17.06 -2.61
CA PHE A 166 -10.67 -17.43 -4.03
C PHE A 166 -9.44 -16.86 -4.75
N ILE A 167 -8.76 -15.85 -4.18
CA ILE A 167 -7.55 -15.26 -4.75
C ILE A 167 -6.38 -16.21 -4.49
N GLN A 168 -5.60 -16.50 -5.54
CA GLN A 168 -4.44 -17.38 -5.48
C GLN A 168 -3.15 -16.71 -5.96
N SER A 169 -3.24 -15.54 -6.59
CA SER A 169 -2.11 -14.85 -7.20
C SER A 169 -2.18 -13.33 -7.11
N TRP A 170 -1.05 -12.68 -7.32
CA TRP A 170 -0.99 -11.23 -7.47
C TRP A 170 -1.74 -10.73 -8.71
N ASP A 171 -1.78 -11.51 -9.78
CA ASP A 171 -2.47 -11.13 -11.01
C ASP A 171 -3.98 -10.98 -10.77
N GLU A 172 -4.54 -11.82 -9.90
CA GLU A 172 -5.94 -11.73 -9.46
C GLU A 172 -6.17 -10.61 -8.44
N ALA A 173 -5.26 -10.44 -7.49
CA ALA A 173 -5.39 -9.45 -6.41
C ALA A 173 -5.17 -8.01 -6.89
N THR A 174 -4.19 -7.79 -7.77
CA THR A 174 -3.73 -6.44 -8.15
C THR A 174 -4.84 -5.56 -8.75
N PRO A 175 -5.72 -6.03 -9.62
CA PRO A 175 -6.84 -5.23 -10.11
C PRO A 175 -7.78 -4.76 -9.01
N ILE A 176 -8.06 -5.63 -8.03
CA ILE A 176 -8.93 -5.32 -6.87
C ILE A 176 -8.24 -4.30 -5.97
N LEU A 177 -6.97 -4.52 -5.63
CA LEU A 177 -6.18 -3.59 -4.81
C LEU A 177 -6.08 -2.22 -5.46
N ARG A 178 -5.85 -2.15 -6.77
CA ARG A 178 -5.79 -0.89 -7.50
C ARG A 178 -7.12 -0.15 -7.45
N ALA A 179 -8.25 -0.84 -7.63
CA ALA A 179 -9.57 -0.24 -7.49
C ALA A 179 -9.81 0.26 -6.05
N ALA A 180 -9.40 -0.52 -5.04
CA ALA A 180 -9.49 -0.14 -3.63
C ALA A 180 -8.63 1.09 -3.30
N VAL A 181 -7.43 1.18 -3.86
CA VAL A 181 -6.53 2.34 -3.72
C VAL A 181 -7.14 3.57 -4.40
N ASN A 182 -7.68 3.42 -5.61
CA ASN A 182 -8.30 4.54 -6.33
C ASN A 182 -9.54 5.09 -5.60
N ALA A 183 -10.30 4.25 -4.93
CA ALA A 183 -11.44 4.66 -4.12
C ALA A 183 -11.07 5.61 -2.96
N THR A 184 -9.79 5.68 -2.58
CA THR A 184 -9.31 6.60 -1.53
C THR A 184 -9.02 8.03 -2.04
N ASN A 185 -9.13 8.27 -3.35
CA ASN A 185 -8.90 9.58 -3.97
C ASN A 185 -10.15 10.47 -4.00
N SER A 186 -11.31 9.95 -3.61
CA SER A 186 -12.62 10.63 -3.70
C SER A 186 -12.93 11.54 -2.50
#